data_76a09ae902339f82ae94e382c75effac
#
_entry.id   76a09ae902339f82ae94e382c75effac
#
_cell.length_a   1.000
_cell.length_b   1.000
_cell.length_c   1.000
_cell.angle_alpha   90.00
_cell.angle_beta   90.00
_cell.angle_gamma   90.00
#
_symmetry.space_group_name_H-M   'P 1'
#
loop_
_entity.id
_entity.type
_entity.pdbx_description
1 polymer ?
#
loop_
_entity_poly.entity_id
_entity_poly.type
_entity_poly.pdbx_seq_one_letter_code
_entity_poly.pdbx_strand_id
1 'polypeptide(L)'
;MKLLSLASDDNAELSEIVSLIESDPGMTARLLGMCRRSVTGLGSSVTTVERAVVMLGMDAVRAMLLSVDIHEFMVSRREEELDDAAPNDADGPHIDRTGLWRHALAVACAAERIAQTHADDLGGRKPDEAFVCGLLHDIGKIALDLLLPRSSWKAVQLAQRRCEPLASIEKMLIGIDHALVGKRLAERWGLPEPIRDV
;
A
#
# COMPACT_ATOMS: atom_id res chain seq x y z
N MET A 1 5.15 -11.68 -3.85
CA MET A 1 6.53 -11.15 -3.63
C MET A 1 7.31 -10.86 -4.92
N LYS A 2 6.97 -11.47 -6.06
CA LYS A 2 7.64 -11.19 -7.36
C LYS A 2 7.29 -9.80 -7.91
N LEU A 3 6.09 -9.31 -7.64
CA LEU A 3 5.63 -7.95 -8.01
C LEU A 3 6.41 -6.86 -7.28
N LEU A 4 6.63 -7.05 -5.98
CA LEU A 4 7.35 -6.07 -5.14
C LEU A 4 8.82 -5.93 -5.57
N SER A 5 9.46 -7.04 -5.96
CA SER A 5 10.85 -7.00 -6.45
C SER A 5 10.95 -6.31 -7.81
N LEU A 6 10.00 -6.55 -8.73
CA LEU A 6 9.97 -5.88 -10.03
C LEU A 6 9.58 -4.40 -9.93
N ALA A 7 8.65 -4.07 -9.04
CA ALA A 7 8.24 -2.67 -8.81
C ALA A 7 9.34 -1.83 -8.18
N SER A 8 10.25 -2.46 -7.41
CA SER A 8 11.38 -1.79 -6.74
C SER A 8 12.68 -1.79 -7.55
N ASP A 9 12.73 -2.51 -8.68
CA ASP A 9 13.92 -2.58 -9.55
C ASP A 9 13.88 -1.50 -10.62
N ASP A 10 14.73 -0.48 -10.49
CA ASP A 10 14.85 0.61 -11.46
C ASP A 10 15.35 0.13 -12.83
N ASN A 11 15.94 -1.06 -12.91
CA ASN A 11 16.44 -1.67 -14.15
C ASN A 11 15.48 -2.73 -14.73
N ALA A 12 14.29 -2.91 -14.13
CA ALA A 12 13.30 -3.86 -14.66
C ALA A 12 12.92 -3.48 -16.09
N GLU A 13 13.02 -4.45 -17.01
CA GLU A 13 12.66 -4.23 -18.40
C GLU A 13 11.15 -4.06 -18.57
N LEU A 14 10.76 -3.11 -19.42
CA LEU A 14 9.36 -2.83 -19.75
C LEU A 14 8.62 -4.11 -20.15
N SER A 15 9.27 -4.98 -20.90
CA SER A 15 8.74 -6.28 -21.37
C SER A 15 8.36 -7.22 -20.22
N GLU A 16 9.13 -7.26 -19.14
CA GLU A 16 8.86 -8.10 -17.98
C GLU A 16 7.63 -7.59 -17.20
N ILE A 17 7.52 -6.27 -17.04
CA ILE A 17 6.35 -5.65 -16.37
C ILE A 17 5.10 -5.86 -17.20
N VAL A 18 5.16 -5.66 -18.51
CA VAL A 18 4.04 -5.88 -19.44
C VAL A 18 3.58 -7.34 -19.35
N SER A 19 4.51 -8.31 -19.46
CA SER A 19 4.18 -9.75 -19.39
C SER A 19 3.52 -10.13 -18.06
N LEU A 20 3.99 -9.53 -16.95
CA LEU A 20 3.44 -9.77 -15.64
C LEU A 20 1.99 -9.25 -15.53
N ILE A 21 1.73 -8.03 -16.00
CA ILE A 21 0.40 -7.43 -15.99
C ILE A 21 -0.56 -8.21 -16.90
N GLU A 22 -0.10 -8.65 -18.08
CA GLU A 22 -0.90 -9.41 -19.03
C GLU A 22 -1.24 -10.83 -18.52
N SER A 23 -0.42 -11.36 -17.60
CA SER A 23 -0.70 -12.67 -16.99
C SER A 23 -1.90 -12.64 -16.01
N ASP A 24 -2.31 -11.45 -15.56
CA ASP A 24 -3.43 -11.24 -14.64
C ASP A 24 -4.51 -10.33 -15.27
N PRO A 25 -5.70 -10.89 -15.61
CA PRO A 25 -6.80 -10.10 -16.16
C PRO A 25 -7.27 -8.95 -15.26
N GLY A 26 -7.16 -9.11 -13.93
CA GLY A 26 -7.52 -8.08 -12.96
C GLY A 26 -6.57 -6.90 -13.01
N MET A 27 -5.27 -7.15 -13.07
CA MET A 27 -4.25 -6.11 -13.25
C MET A 27 -4.41 -5.39 -14.58
N THR A 28 -4.59 -6.13 -15.67
CA THR A 28 -4.86 -5.57 -17.01
C THR A 28 -6.06 -4.64 -16.99
N ALA A 29 -7.18 -5.07 -16.40
CA ALA A 29 -8.39 -4.23 -16.32
C ALA A 29 -8.16 -2.96 -15.48
N ARG A 30 -7.42 -3.05 -14.39
CA ARG A 30 -7.08 -1.90 -13.51
C ARG A 30 -6.20 -0.90 -14.26
N LEU A 31 -5.14 -1.36 -14.93
CA LEU A 31 -4.23 -0.51 -15.71
C LEU A 31 -4.96 0.25 -16.81
N LEU A 32 -5.76 -0.46 -17.62
CA LEU A 32 -6.56 0.16 -18.66
C LEU A 32 -7.61 1.12 -18.11
N GLY A 33 -8.18 0.80 -16.94
CA GLY A 33 -9.10 1.68 -16.21
C GLY A 33 -8.43 2.97 -15.72
N MET A 34 -7.18 2.92 -15.30
CA MET A 34 -6.38 4.10 -14.91
C MET A 34 -6.11 4.98 -16.13
N CYS A 35 -5.70 4.41 -17.25
CA CYS A 35 -5.52 5.16 -18.51
C CYS A 35 -6.77 5.95 -18.91
N ARG A 36 -7.94 5.35 -18.79
CA ARG A 36 -9.21 6.01 -19.15
C ARG A 36 -9.53 7.20 -18.26
N ARG A 37 -9.07 7.19 -17.01
CA ARG A 37 -9.31 8.28 -16.04
C ARG A 37 -8.25 9.38 -16.10
N SER A 38 -7.01 9.03 -16.39
CA SER A 38 -5.87 9.96 -16.33
C SER A 38 -5.70 10.81 -17.59
N VAL A 39 -6.16 10.33 -18.75
CA VAL A 39 -5.92 10.99 -20.03
C VAL A 39 -7.23 11.52 -20.61
N THR A 40 -7.48 12.81 -20.41
CA THR A 40 -8.61 13.50 -21.03
C THR A 40 -8.54 13.42 -22.57
N GLY A 41 -9.41 12.61 -23.17
CA GLY A 41 -9.63 12.54 -24.61
C GLY A 41 -8.93 11.39 -25.36
N LEU A 42 -7.89 10.78 -24.85
CA LEU A 42 -7.15 9.69 -25.52
C LEU A 42 -7.33 8.32 -24.86
N GLY A 43 -7.84 8.26 -23.65
CA GLY A 43 -7.96 7.03 -22.87
C GLY A 43 -8.88 5.95 -23.46
N SER A 44 -9.83 6.34 -24.32
CA SER A 44 -10.72 5.40 -25.01
C SER A 44 -10.03 4.60 -26.15
N SER A 45 -8.86 5.04 -26.60
CA SER A 45 -8.09 4.41 -27.69
C SER A 45 -6.99 3.44 -27.18
N VAL A 46 -6.79 3.34 -25.86
CA VAL A 46 -5.78 2.46 -25.27
C VAL A 46 -6.37 1.08 -25.03
N THR A 47 -5.93 0.11 -25.82
CA THR A 47 -6.44 -1.26 -25.80
C THR A 47 -5.37 -2.30 -25.42
N THR A 48 -4.09 -1.91 -25.29
CA THR A 48 -2.99 -2.81 -24.95
C THR A 48 -2.28 -2.35 -23.68
N VAL A 49 -1.76 -3.30 -22.91
CA VAL A 49 -1.00 -3.06 -21.68
C VAL A 49 0.25 -2.23 -21.97
N GLU A 50 1.00 -2.59 -23.00
CA GLU A 50 2.22 -1.88 -23.39
C GLU A 50 1.95 -0.38 -23.64
N ARG A 51 0.88 -0.07 -24.39
CA ARG A 51 0.51 1.32 -24.66
C ARG A 51 0.02 2.04 -23.41
N ALA A 52 -0.67 1.33 -22.51
CA ALA A 52 -1.09 1.87 -21.22
C ALA A 52 0.11 2.24 -20.34
N VAL A 53 1.13 1.36 -20.26
CA VAL A 53 2.36 1.61 -19.50
C VAL A 53 3.12 2.82 -20.07
N VAL A 54 3.25 2.92 -21.39
CA VAL A 54 3.91 4.07 -22.03
C VAL A 54 3.17 5.39 -21.75
N MET A 55 1.83 5.37 -21.73
CA MET A 55 1.03 6.57 -21.50
C MET A 55 0.97 7.01 -20.04
N LEU A 56 0.90 6.06 -19.12
CA LEU A 56 0.86 6.35 -17.67
C LEU A 56 2.25 6.65 -17.11
N GLY A 57 3.27 6.11 -17.74
CA GLY A 57 4.63 6.12 -17.22
C GLY A 57 4.90 4.97 -16.25
N MET A 58 6.17 4.60 -16.13
CA MET A 58 6.61 3.46 -15.32
C MET A 58 6.30 3.66 -13.82
N ASP A 59 6.44 4.88 -13.31
CA ASP A 59 6.22 5.19 -11.90
C ASP A 59 4.76 4.94 -11.48
N ALA A 60 3.78 5.36 -12.30
CA ALA A 60 2.37 5.10 -12.04
C ALA A 60 2.03 3.60 -12.09
N VAL A 61 2.67 2.86 -12.99
CA VAL A 61 2.51 1.40 -13.09
C VAL A 61 3.11 0.70 -11.87
N ARG A 62 4.29 1.12 -11.43
CA ARG A 62 4.92 0.61 -10.20
C ARG A 62 4.05 0.86 -8.98
N ALA A 63 3.51 2.08 -8.83
CA ALA A 63 2.58 2.40 -7.73
C ALA A 63 1.33 1.51 -7.75
N MET A 64 0.78 1.23 -8.94
CA MET A 64 -0.34 0.30 -9.09
C MET A 64 0.03 -1.13 -8.66
N LEU A 65 1.16 -1.65 -9.12
CA LEU A 65 1.63 -3.00 -8.76
C LEU A 65 1.83 -3.12 -7.24
N LEU A 66 2.50 -2.15 -6.63
CA LEU A 66 2.66 -2.08 -5.17
C LEU A 66 1.31 -2.08 -4.45
N SER A 67 0.33 -1.35 -4.96
CA SER A 67 -1.00 -1.31 -4.33
C SER A 67 -1.71 -2.67 -4.35
N VAL A 68 -1.50 -3.48 -5.38
CA VAL A 68 -2.05 -4.85 -5.48
C VAL A 68 -1.37 -5.79 -4.49
N ASP A 69 -0.04 -5.81 -4.47
CA ASP A 69 0.73 -6.65 -3.55
C ASP A 69 0.42 -6.34 -2.08
N ILE A 70 0.28 -5.04 -1.75
CA ILE A 70 -0.07 -4.61 -0.41
C ILE A 70 -1.50 -5.04 -0.06
N HIS A 71 -2.44 -4.91 -1.00
CA HIS A 71 -3.81 -5.38 -0.78
C HIS A 71 -3.85 -6.89 -0.52
N GLU A 72 -3.15 -7.69 -1.33
CA GLU A 72 -3.03 -9.14 -1.12
C GLU A 72 -2.39 -9.46 0.23
N PHE A 73 -1.28 -8.79 0.58
CA PHE A 73 -0.64 -8.95 1.87
C PHE A 73 -1.58 -8.60 3.03
N MET A 74 -2.43 -7.58 2.85
CA MET A 74 -3.39 -7.15 3.86
C MET A 74 -4.56 -8.13 4.03
N VAL A 75 -5.04 -8.72 2.94
CA VAL A 75 -6.30 -9.50 2.90
C VAL A 75 -6.05 -11.00 2.93
N SER A 76 -5.15 -11.53 2.10
CA SER A 76 -5.01 -12.97 1.86
C SER A 76 -4.47 -13.78 3.03
N ARG A 77 -3.65 -13.19 3.90
CA ARG A 77 -3.16 -13.91 5.09
C ARG A 77 -4.23 -14.27 6.10
N ARG A 78 -5.39 -13.63 6.02
CA ARG A 78 -6.50 -13.97 6.90
C ARG A 78 -7.19 -15.28 6.53
N GLU A 79 -7.17 -15.63 5.25
CA GLU A 79 -7.79 -16.87 4.75
C GLU A 79 -6.92 -18.10 5.09
N GLU A 80 -5.59 -17.98 4.99
CA GLU A 80 -4.64 -19.05 5.35
C GLU A 80 -4.60 -19.31 6.87
N GLU A 81 -4.73 -18.25 7.68
CA GLU A 81 -4.73 -18.37 9.15
C GLU A 81 -6.05 -18.97 9.69
N LEU A 82 -7.15 -18.87 8.93
CA LEU A 82 -8.45 -19.45 9.31
C LEU A 82 -8.53 -20.97 9.05
N ASP A 83 -7.73 -21.50 8.11
CA ASP A 83 -7.71 -22.94 7.80
C ASP A 83 -6.85 -23.75 8.78
N ASP A 84 -5.82 -23.14 9.40
CA ASP A 84 -4.91 -23.81 10.34
C ASP A 84 -5.22 -23.56 11.83
N ALA A 85 -6.10 -22.62 12.15
CA ALA A 85 -6.46 -22.27 13.53
C ALA A 85 -7.54 -23.20 14.07
N ALA A 86 -7.30 -23.74 15.26
CA ALA A 86 -8.34 -24.44 16.02
C ALA A 86 -9.56 -23.52 16.20
N PRO A 87 -10.79 -24.06 16.15
CA PRO A 87 -12.06 -23.28 16.11
C PRO A 87 -12.27 -22.24 17.23
N ASN A 88 -11.43 -22.27 18.26
CA ASN A 88 -11.52 -21.39 19.45
C ASN A 88 -10.57 -20.18 19.42
N ASP A 89 -9.62 -20.08 18.47
CA ASP A 89 -8.66 -18.97 18.36
C ASP A 89 -8.93 -18.05 17.17
N ALA A 90 -9.77 -18.45 16.22
CA ALA A 90 -10.13 -17.69 15.02
C ALA A 90 -10.94 -16.40 15.31
N ASP A 91 -11.55 -16.29 16.49
CA ASP A 91 -12.33 -15.14 16.96
C ASP A 91 -11.53 -14.17 17.85
N GLY A 92 -10.22 -14.20 17.79
CA GLY A 92 -9.39 -13.21 18.47
C GLY A 92 -9.65 -11.80 17.95
N PRO A 93 -9.49 -10.77 18.81
CA PRO A 93 -9.71 -9.39 18.41
C PRO A 93 -8.62 -8.93 17.43
N HIS A 94 -9.00 -8.69 16.20
CA HIS A 94 -8.14 -8.17 15.13
C HIS A 94 -8.56 -6.74 14.76
N ILE A 95 -7.63 -5.99 14.17
CA ILE A 95 -7.93 -4.68 13.59
C ILE A 95 -8.80 -4.86 12.32
N ASP A 96 -9.64 -3.87 12.02
CA ASP A 96 -10.39 -3.84 10.76
C ASP A 96 -9.45 -3.57 9.57
N ARG A 97 -8.90 -4.63 8.98
CA ARG A 97 -7.97 -4.56 7.85
C ARG A 97 -8.61 -3.97 6.60
N THR A 98 -9.91 -4.25 6.39
CA THR A 98 -10.64 -3.68 5.26
C THR A 98 -10.83 -2.18 5.42
N GLY A 99 -11.18 -1.73 6.62
CA GLY A 99 -11.25 -0.30 6.95
C GLY A 99 -9.90 0.39 6.84
N LEU A 100 -8.83 -0.26 7.33
CA LEU A 100 -7.47 0.25 7.22
C LEU A 100 -7.01 0.37 5.75
N TRP A 101 -7.34 -0.62 4.90
CA TRP A 101 -7.07 -0.54 3.47
C TRP A 101 -7.80 0.63 2.80
N ARG A 102 -9.09 0.81 3.10
CA ARG A 102 -9.86 1.95 2.57
C ARG A 102 -9.27 3.29 3.01
N HIS A 103 -8.84 3.37 4.27
CA HIS A 103 -8.15 4.55 4.79
C HIS A 103 -6.84 4.81 4.04
N ALA A 104 -5.97 3.81 3.90
CA ALA A 104 -4.71 3.91 3.19
C ALA A 104 -4.89 4.38 1.74
N LEU A 105 -5.88 3.82 1.03
CA LEU A 105 -6.19 4.22 -0.34
C LEU A 105 -6.72 5.66 -0.41
N ALA A 106 -7.57 6.07 0.52
CA ALA A 106 -8.08 7.44 0.57
C ALA A 106 -6.95 8.45 0.82
N VAL A 107 -6.03 8.13 1.74
CA VAL A 107 -4.84 8.96 2.02
C VAL A 107 -3.92 9.01 0.81
N ALA A 108 -3.68 7.88 0.13
CA ALA A 108 -2.88 7.82 -1.09
C ALA A 108 -3.42 8.74 -2.19
N CYS A 109 -4.72 8.65 -2.49
CA CYS A 109 -5.36 9.52 -3.48
C CYS A 109 -5.32 11.00 -3.09
N ALA A 110 -5.49 11.31 -1.80
CA ALA A 110 -5.41 12.69 -1.31
C ALA A 110 -3.97 13.24 -1.42
N ALA A 111 -2.97 12.45 -1.03
CA ALA A 111 -1.55 12.82 -1.12
C ALA A 111 -1.12 13.06 -2.57
N GLU A 112 -1.50 12.17 -3.49
CA GLU A 112 -1.28 12.34 -4.92
C GLU A 112 -1.90 13.65 -5.44
N ARG A 113 -3.16 13.90 -5.09
CA ARG A 113 -3.87 15.10 -5.52
C ARG A 113 -3.25 16.38 -4.99
N ILE A 114 -2.82 16.39 -3.74
CA ILE A 114 -2.08 17.51 -3.14
C ILE A 114 -0.75 17.73 -3.88
N ALA A 115 0.01 16.68 -4.14
CA ALA A 115 1.27 16.77 -4.87
C ALA A 115 1.09 17.28 -6.31
N GLN A 116 0.00 16.90 -7.00
CA GLN A 116 -0.34 17.43 -8.33
C GLN A 116 -0.63 18.92 -8.33
N THR A 117 -1.27 19.42 -7.27
CA THR A 117 -1.72 20.82 -7.20
C THR A 117 -0.70 21.76 -6.55
N HIS A 118 0.24 21.25 -5.78
CA HIS A 118 1.22 22.00 -4.98
C HIS A 118 2.66 21.54 -5.22
N ALA A 119 2.98 21.10 -6.44
CA ALA A 119 4.29 20.54 -6.79
C ALA A 119 5.45 21.49 -6.45
N ASP A 120 5.26 22.80 -6.67
CA ASP A 120 6.27 23.82 -6.41
C ASP A 120 6.56 23.98 -4.91
N ASP A 121 5.52 23.88 -4.07
CA ASP A 121 5.63 24.03 -2.60
C ASP A 121 6.21 22.77 -1.92
N LEU A 122 6.10 21.61 -2.56
CA LEU A 122 6.51 20.31 -2.02
C LEU A 122 7.91 19.86 -2.49
N GLY A 123 8.72 20.80 -3.01
CA GLY A 123 10.11 20.52 -3.41
C GLY A 123 10.25 19.60 -4.60
N GLY A 124 9.23 19.57 -5.49
CA GLY A 124 9.27 18.77 -6.73
C GLY A 124 9.01 17.27 -6.51
N ARG A 125 8.42 16.87 -5.38
CA ARG A 125 8.01 15.48 -5.16
C ARG A 125 6.99 15.06 -6.20
N LYS A 126 7.20 13.88 -6.78
CA LYS A 126 6.32 13.34 -7.81
C LYS A 126 4.99 12.91 -7.19
N PRO A 127 3.84 13.16 -7.87
CA PRO A 127 2.53 12.71 -7.40
C PRO A 127 2.46 11.20 -7.10
N ASP A 128 3.10 10.38 -7.94
CA ASP A 128 3.14 8.93 -7.78
C ASP A 128 3.89 8.49 -6.51
N GLU A 129 4.98 9.19 -6.16
CA GLU A 129 5.70 8.98 -4.89
C GLU A 129 4.81 9.34 -3.70
N ALA A 130 4.07 10.45 -3.78
CA ALA A 130 3.14 10.86 -2.73
C ALA A 130 2.00 9.84 -2.56
N PHE A 131 1.51 9.25 -3.66
CA PHE A 131 0.55 8.16 -3.62
C PHE A 131 1.08 6.96 -2.83
N VAL A 132 2.29 6.50 -3.15
CA VAL A 132 2.91 5.35 -2.47
C VAL A 132 3.16 5.66 -0.98
N CYS A 133 3.64 6.85 -0.66
CA CYS A 133 3.78 7.31 0.72
C CYS A 133 2.45 7.23 1.47
N GLY A 134 1.38 7.78 0.89
CA GLY A 134 0.05 7.73 1.48
C GLY A 134 -0.50 6.31 1.63
N LEU A 135 -0.18 5.41 0.69
CA LEU A 135 -0.62 4.01 0.75
C LEU A 135 0.07 3.23 1.88
N LEU A 136 1.34 3.53 2.15
CA LEU A 136 2.19 2.78 3.06
C LEU A 136 2.30 3.37 4.47
N HIS A 137 1.81 4.60 4.69
CA HIS A 137 2.02 5.32 5.96
C HIS A 137 1.64 4.53 7.22
N ASP A 138 0.66 3.66 7.10
CA ASP A 138 0.09 2.85 8.18
C ASP A 138 0.41 1.35 8.09
N ILE A 139 1.30 0.92 7.18
CA ILE A 139 1.61 -0.51 6.95
C ILE A 139 2.09 -1.22 8.22
N GLY A 140 2.74 -0.50 9.12
CA GLY A 140 3.20 -1.04 10.40
C GLY A 140 2.07 -1.48 11.32
N LYS A 141 0.84 -0.94 11.19
CA LYS A 141 -0.32 -1.41 11.95
C LYS A 141 -0.66 -2.86 11.61
N ILE A 142 -0.51 -3.23 10.34
CA ILE A 142 -0.75 -4.60 9.88
C ILE A 142 0.32 -5.53 10.41
N ALA A 143 1.58 -5.10 10.37
CA ALA A 143 2.67 -5.90 10.90
C ALA A 143 2.51 -6.13 12.42
N LEU A 144 2.10 -5.12 13.17
CA LEU A 144 1.82 -5.28 14.60
C LEU A 144 0.63 -6.20 14.84
N ASP A 145 -0.44 -6.12 14.04
CA ASP A 145 -1.59 -7.01 14.13
C ASP A 145 -1.23 -8.47 13.80
N LEU A 146 -0.37 -8.69 12.81
CA LEU A 146 0.13 -10.03 12.46
C LEU A 146 1.04 -10.65 13.51
N LEU A 147 1.94 -9.85 14.09
CA LEU A 147 2.94 -10.34 15.02
C LEU A 147 2.43 -10.39 16.46
N LEU A 148 1.60 -9.43 16.85
CA LEU A 148 1.13 -9.20 18.21
C LEU A 148 -0.37 -8.87 18.27
N PRO A 149 -1.27 -9.73 17.72
CA PRO A 149 -2.69 -9.40 17.52
C PRO A 149 -3.40 -8.95 18.79
N ARG A 150 -3.18 -9.63 19.92
CA ARG A 150 -3.80 -9.29 21.21
C ARG A 150 -3.33 -7.95 21.75
N SER A 151 -2.04 -7.63 21.61
CA SER A 151 -1.46 -6.37 22.08
C SER A 151 -1.87 -5.20 21.21
N SER A 152 -1.87 -5.40 19.89
CA SER A 152 -2.33 -4.42 18.90
C SER A 152 -3.79 -4.05 19.12
N TRP A 153 -4.66 -5.04 19.24
CA TRP A 153 -6.07 -4.82 19.58
C TRP A 153 -6.27 -4.05 20.89
N LYS A 154 -5.56 -4.45 21.95
CA LYS A 154 -5.62 -3.77 23.24
C LYS A 154 -5.16 -2.32 23.15
N ALA A 155 -4.14 -2.05 22.32
CA ALA A 155 -3.67 -0.69 22.06
C ALA A 155 -4.76 0.16 21.39
N VAL A 156 -5.41 -0.36 20.34
CA VAL A 156 -6.53 0.32 19.67
C VAL A 156 -7.66 0.64 20.63
N GLN A 157 -8.11 -0.34 21.43
CA GLN A 157 -9.16 -0.15 22.42
C GLN A 157 -8.81 0.92 23.46
N LEU A 158 -7.57 0.90 23.94
CA LEU A 158 -7.12 1.83 24.96
C LEU A 158 -6.98 3.25 24.39
N ALA A 159 -6.45 3.39 23.16
CA ALA A 159 -6.36 4.66 22.45
C ALA A 159 -7.73 5.30 22.28
N GLN A 160 -8.73 4.53 21.86
CA GLN A 160 -10.11 5.00 21.72
C GLN A 160 -10.71 5.43 23.06
N ARG A 161 -10.54 4.63 24.13
CA ARG A 161 -11.08 4.94 25.46
C ARG A 161 -10.47 6.19 26.09
N ARG A 162 -9.17 6.43 25.83
CA ARG A 162 -8.42 7.56 26.40
C ARG A 162 -8.43 8.79 25.52
N CYS A 163 -8.92 8.66 24.27
CA CYS A 163 -8.79 9.70 23.24
C CYS A 163 -7.33 10.14 23.05
N GLU A 164 -6.40 9.17 23.11
CA GLU A 164 -4.96 9.39 22.93
C GLU A 164 -4.51 8.85 21.56
N PRO A 165 -3.43 9.39 20.95
CA PRO A 165 -2.86 8.86 19.72
C PRO A 165 -2.47 7.40 19.87
N LEU A 166 -2.82 6.58 18.87
CA LEU A 166 -2.52 5.13 18.88
C LEU A 166 -1.03 4.85 19.05
N ALA A 167 -0.16 5.60 18.36
CA ALA A 167 1.29 5.46 18.46
C ALA A 167 1.82 5.61 19.90
N SER A 168 1.23 6.52 20.69
CA SER A 168 1.61 6.70 22.10
C SER A 168 1.24 5.49 22.94
N ILE A 169 0.07 4.93 22.70
CA ILE A 169 -0.41 3.73 23.40
C ILE A 169 0.39 2.49 22.99
N GLU A 170 0.72 2.34 21.69
CA GLU A 170 1.58 1.27 21.20
C GLU A 170 2.95 1.31 21.86
N LYS A 171 3.60 2.48 21.91
CA LYS A 171 4.87 2.65 22.65
C LYS A 171 4.76 2.26 24.12
N MET A 172 3.67 2.62 24.76
CA MET A 172 3.44 2.30 26.18
C MET A 172 3.22 0.80 26.41
N LEU A 173 2.46 0.11 25.55
CA LEU A 173 2.07 -1.29 25.73
C LEU A 173 3.04 -2.29 25.11
N ILE A 174 3.61 -1.94 23.94
CA ILE A 174 4.40 -2.83 23.09
C ILE A 174 5.89 -2.43 23.13
N GLY A 175 6.17 -1.16 23.43
CA GLY A 175 7.54 -0.62 23.41
C GLY A 175 7.94 -0.01 22.04
N ILE A 176 7.12 -0.19 21.02
CA ILE A 176 7.34 0.31 19.66
C ILE A 176 6.00 0.73 19.05
N ASP A 177 5.99 1.72 18.18
CA ASP A 177 4.80 2.13 17.44
C ASP A 177 4.79 1.62 15.99
N HIS A 178 3.60 1.70 15.36
CA HIS A 178 3.42 1.29 13.98
C HIS A 178 4.26 2.11 12.99
N ALA A 179 4.52 3.39 13.23
CA ALA A 179 5.33 4.21 12.34
C ALA A 179 6.78 3.70 12.26
N LEU A 180 7.39 3.38 13.41
CA LEU A 180 8.73 2.80 13.43
C LEU A 180 8.78 1.39 12.82
N VAL A 181 7.74 0.58 13.02
CA VAL A 181 7.63 -0.74 12.39
C VAL A 181 7.49 -0.60 10.87
N GLY A 182 6.64 0.31 10.39
CA GLY A 182 6.47 0.61 8.97
C GLY A 182 7.77 1.06 8.32
N LYS A 183 8.51 1.97 8.96
CA LYS A 183 9.84 2.39 8.51
C LYS A 183 10.81 1.22 8.37
N ARG A 184 10.88 0.33 9.35
CA ARG A 184 11.74 -0.86 9.30
C ARG A 184 11.35 -1.84 8.19
N LEU A 185 10.05 -1.99 7.92
CA LEU A 185 9.59 -2.79 6.79
C LEU A 185 9.99 -2.16 5.45
N ALA A 186 9.80 -0.86 5.29
CA ALA A 186 10.19 -0.13 4.09
C ALA A 186 11.70 -0.21 3.83
N GLU A 187 12.54 -0.09 4.88
CA GLU A 187 13.99 -0.30 4.81
C GLU A 187 14.33 -1.73 4.35
N ARG A 188 13.66 -2.74 4.92
CA ARG A 188 13.89 -4.15 4.59
C ARG A 188 13.46 -4.51 3.18
N TRP A 189 12.43 -3.85 2.66
CA TRP A 189 11.97 -4.02 1.28
C TRP A 189 12.78 -3.22 0.27
N GLY A 190 13.77 -2.43 0.71
CA GLY A 190 14.61 -1.62 -0.15
C GLY A 190 13.89 -0.45 -0.80
N LEU A 191 12.78 0.02 -0.20
CA LEU A 191 12.02 1.13 -0.75
C LEU A 191 12.85 2.43 -0.74
N PRO A 192 12.61 3.35 -1.69
CA PRO A 192 13.30 4.65 -1.75
C PRO A 192 13.15 5.48 -0.47
N GLU A 193 14.15 6.34 -0.20
CA GLU A 193 14.20 7.17 1.02
C GLU A 193 12.91 7.98 1.29
N PRO A 194 12.27 8.62 0.29
CA PRO A 194 11.02 9.35 0.52
C PRO A 194 9.88 8.50 1.08
N ILE A 195 9.88 7.20 0.76
CA ILE A 195 8.85 6.25 1.22
C ILE A 195 9.20 5.67 2.59
N ARG A 196 10.49 5.60 2.93
CA ARG A 196 10.95 5.08 4.23
C ARG A 196 10.68 6.03 5.41
N ASP A 197 10.54 7.31 5.14
CA ASP A 197 10.39 8.35 6.16
C ASP A 197 8.93 8.79 6.41
N VAL A 198 7.99 7.96 5.95
CA VAL A 198 6.55 8.18 6.10
C VAL A 198 6.00 7.56 7.39
#